data_8850c807db9c75260aa66c636a488442
#
_entry.id   8850c807db9c75260aa66c636a488442
#
_cell.length_a   1.000
_cell.length_b   1.000
_cell.length_c   1.000
_cell.angle_alpha   90.00
_cell.angle_beta   90.00
_cell.angle_gamma   90.00
#
_symmetry.space_group_name_H-M   'P 1'
#
loop_
_entity.id
_entity.type
_entity.pdbx_description
1 polymer ?
#
loop_
_entity_poly.entity_id
_entity_poly.type
_entity_poly.pdbx_seq_one_letter_code
_entity_poly.pdbx_strand_id
1 'polypeptide(L)'
;FIKELNRFNITQNNSLLTTQWDNFYKHIDLSFDNFYTLLKDNFSDLNEKELQLCCMMVAGFKTEEIAAIWMQSIFSVHKYKTNIRKKLKTPEGANIIAFLMSAPPFQ
;
A
#
# COMPACT_ATOMS: atom_id res chain seq x y z
N PHE A 1 2.75 -14.25 2.92
CA PHE A 1 1.80 -13.15 2.74
C PHE A 1 1.27 -13.04 1.31
N ILE A 2 2.14 -13.15 0.34
CA ILE A 2 1.72 -13.16 -1.07
C ILE A 2 0.73 -14.29 -1.34
N LYS A 3 0.92 -15.44 -0.71
CA LYS A 3 -0.01 -16.55 -0.84
C LYS A 3 -1.40 -16.17 -0.33
N GLU A 4 -1.48 -15.39 0.72
CA GLU A 4 -2.77 -14.98 1.26
C GLU A 4 -3.47 -14.00 0.34
N LEU A 5 -2.72 -13.10 -0.27
CA LEU A 5 -3.31 -12.21 -1.26
C LEU A 5 -3.87 -13.00 -2.42
N ASN A 6 -3.18 -14.05 -2.86
CA ASN A 6 -3.68 -14.93 -3.91
C ASN A 6 -4.96 -15.63 -3.50
N ARG A 7 -5.13 -15.91 -2.21
CA ARG A 7 -6.36 -16.52 -1.70
C ARG A 7 -7.54 -15.55 -1.75
N PHE A 8 -7.29 -14.25 -1.70
CA PHE A 8 -8.35 -13.27 -1.88
C PHE A 8 -8.79 -13.21 -3.32
N ASN A 9 -8.20 -14.08 -4.10
CA ASN A 9 -8.68 -14.36 -5.42
C ASN A 9 -8.54 -13.24 -6.41
N ILE A 10 -7.34 -13.09 -6.80
CA ILE A 10 -7.04 -12.25 -7.92
C ILE A 10 -7.34 -13.10 -9.13
N THR A 11 -8.62 -13.25 -9.41
CA THR A 11 -9.01 -14.08 -10.53
C THR A 11 -9.20 -13.23 -11.75
N GLN A 12 -10.08 -13.63 -12.53
CA GLN A 12 -10.45 -13.21 -13.86
C GLN A 12 -10.07 -11.78 -14.20
N ASN A 13 -10.23 -10.87 -13.28
CA ASN A 13 -9.96 -9.45 -13.52
C ASN A 13 -8.67 -8.98 -12.87
N ASN A 14 -7.95 -9.87 -12.21
CA ASN A 14 -6.73 -9.52 -11.48
C ASN A 14 -6.90 -8.33 -10.57
N SER A 15 -8.11 -8.10 -10.08
CA SER A 15 -8.37 -6.99 -9.17
C SER A 15 -9.10 -7.51 -7.95
N LEU A 16 -8.88 -6.83 -6.83
CA LEU A 16 -9.53 -7.18 -5.58
C LEU A 16 -10.84 -6.41 -5.46
N LEU A 17 -11.86 -7.12 -4.96
CA LEU A 17 -13.14 -6.50 -4.64
C LEU A 17 -13.01 -5.72 -3.33
N THR A 18 -13.96 -4.80 -3.09
CA THR A 18 -13.96 -3.98 -1.88
C THR A 18 -13.82 -4.83 -0.60
N THR A 19 -14.57 -5.93 -0.52
CA THR A 19 -14.51 -6.82 0.64
C THR A 19 -13.12 -7.42 0.82
N GLN A 20 -12.47 -7.77 -0.29
CA GLN A 20 -11.13 -8.33 -0.25
C GLN A 20 -10.12 -7.31 0.23
N TRP A 21 -10.26 -6.05 -0.19
CA TRP A 21 -9.40 -4.99 0.31
C TRP A 21 -9.60 -4.74 1.80
N ASP A 22 -10.84 -4.77 2.28
CA ASP A 22 -11.11 -4.62 3.71
C ASP A 22 -10.43 -5.73 4.51
N ASN A 23 -10.49 -6.96 4.04
CA ASN A 23 -9.82 -8.08 4.69
C ASN A 23 -8.30 -7.92 4.66
N PHE A 24 -7.77 -7.43 3.54
CA PHE A 24 -6.35 -7.17 3.42
C PHE A 24 -5.88 -6.12 4.42
N TYR A 25 -6.64 -5.04 4.58
CA TYR A 25 -6.31 -3.98 5.54
C TYR A 25 -6.31 -4.51 6.98
N LYS A 26 -7.28 -5.36 7.32
CA LYS A 26 -7.29 -5.98 8.64
C LYS A 26 -6.05 -6.83 8.85
N HIS A 27 -5.66 -7.57 7.83
CA HIS A 27 -4.47 -8.40 7.89
C HIS A 27 -3.21 -7.56 8.06
N ILE A 28 -3.12 -6.44 7.37
CA ILE A 28 -2.01 -5.50 7.51
C ILE A 28 -1.95 -4.95 8.93
N ASP A 29 -3.09 -4.57 9.49
CA ASP A 29 -3.14 -4.05 10.86
C ASP A 29 -2.66 -5.10 11.87
N LEU A 30 -3.05 -6.35 11.69
CA LEU A 30 -2.62 -7.42 12.57
C LEU A 30 -1.14 -7.74 12.44
N SER A 31 -0.60 -7.67 11.24
CA SER A 31 0.78 -8.07 10.97
C SER A 31 1.79 -6.95 11.19
N PHE A 32 1.36 -5.70 11.10
CA PHE A 32 2.26 -4.54 11.12
C PHE A 32 1.79 -3.46 12.10
N ASP A 33 1.31 -3.87 13.26
CA ASP A 33 1.01 -2.97 14.39
C ASP A 33 0.08 -1.82 14.01
N ASN A 34 -1.06 -2.15 13.42
CA ASN A 34 -2.09 -1.17 13.02
C ASN A 34 -1.64 -0.19 11.94
N PHE A 35 -0.76 -0.63 11.07
CA PHE A 35 -0.18 0.23 10.04
C PHE A 35 -1.25 0.94 9.20
N TYR A 36 -2.26 0.21 8.72
CA TYR A 36 -3.31 0.79 7.89
C TYR A 36 -4.13 1.83 8.65
N THR A 37 -4.57 1.47 9.86
CA THR A 37 -5.39 2.37 10.68
C THR A 37 -4.63 3.64 11.01
N LEU A 38 -3.38 3.51 11.43
CA LEU A 38 -2.56 4.68 11.76
C LEU A 38 -2.29 5.54 10.54
N LEU A 39 -2.03 4.93 9.40
CA LEU A 39 -1.78 5.66 8.17
C LEU A 39 -3.01 6.46 7.75
N LYS A 40 -4.15 5.81 7.74
CA LYS A 40 -5.42 6.44 7.37
C LYS A 40 -5.78 7.60 8.30
N ASP A 41 -5.59 7.41 9.60
CA ASP A 41 -6.00 8.39 10.59
C ASP A 41 -5.05 9.59 10.65
N ASN A 42 -3.77 9.40 10.34
CA ASN A 42 -2.76 10.44 10.50
C ASN A 42 -2.34 11.10 9.20
N PHE A 43 -2.69 10.52 8.06
CA PHE A 43 -2.30 11.05 6.75
C PHE A 43 -3.54 11.11 5.86
N SER A 44 -4.45 12.00 6.23
CA SER A 44 -5.77 12.10 5.57
C SER A 44 -5.69 12.56 4.12
N ASP A 45 -4.54 13.07 3.70
CA ASP A 45 -4.33 13.50 2.31
C ASP A 45 -4.18 12.30 1.35
N LEU A 46 -3.90 11.11 1.88
CA LEU A 46 -3.74 9.93 1.05
C LEU A 46 -5.11 9.41 0.62
N ASN A 47 -5.26 9.18 -0.68
CA ASN A 47 -6.50 8.61 -1.20
C ASN A 47 -6.47 7.08 -1.10
N GLU A 48 -7.57 6.43 -1.50
CA GLU A 48 -7.72 4.98 -1.37
C GLU A 48 -6.60 4.23 -2.10
N LYS A 49 -6.28 4.63 -3.33
CA LYS A 49 -5.21 3.97 -4.10
C LYS A 49 -3.86 4.11 -3.43
N GLU A 50 -3.61 5.27 -2.83
CA GLU A 50 -2.34 5.51 -2.14
C GLU A 50 -2.24 4.71 -0.86
N LEU A 51 -3.36 4.56 -0.13
CA LEU A 51 -3.40 3.68 1.04
C LEU A 51 -3.14 2.22 0.64
N GLN A 52 -3.77 1.77 -0.44
CA GLN A 52 -3.53 0.42 -0.96
C GLN A 52 -2.04 0.22 -1.27
N LEU A 53 -1.45 1.20 -1.94
CA LEU A 53 -0.05 1.10 -2.34
C LEU A 53 0.87 1.00 -1.13
N CYS A 54 0.66 1.85 -0.13
CA CYS A 54 1.47 1.80 1.09
C CYS A 54 1.33 0.45 1.80
N CYS A 55 0.12 -0.08 1.87
CA CYS A 55 -0.11 -1.38 2.50
C CYS A 55 0.57 -2.51 1.75
N MET A 56 0.54 -2.48 0.42
CA MET A 56 1.24 -3.48 -0.38
C MET A 56 2.75 -3.35 -0.22
N MET A 57 3.26 -2.13 -0.16
CA MET A 57 4.69 -1.91 0.02
C MET A 57 5.18 -2.39 1.39
N VAL A 58 4.44 -2.11 2.47
CA VAL A 58 4.87 -2.58 3.80
C VAL A 58 4.84 -4.10 3.86
N ALA A 59 3.95 -4.73 3.12
CA ALA A 59 3.87 -6.19 3.04
C ALA A 59 4.99 -6.80 2.17
N GLY A 60 5.77 -5.97 1.49
CA GLY A 60 6.91 -6.45 0.70
C GLY A 60 6.60 -6.74 -0.76
N PHE A 61 5.47 -6.28 -1.27
CA PHE A 61 5.13 -6.48 -2.67
C PHE A 61 6.04 -5.65 -3.57
N LYS A 62 6.45 -6.27 -4.66
CA LYS A 62 7.27 -5.58 -5.66
C LYS A 62 6.39 -4.75 -6.59
N THR A 63 6.99 -3.77 -7.24
CA THR A 63 6.26 -2.90 -8.16
C THR A 63 5.53 -3.70 -9.24
N GLU A 64 6.16 -4.74 -9.78
CA GLU A 64 5.54 -5.58 -10.82
C GLU A 64 4.30 -6.30 -10.29
N GLU A 65 4.37 -6.74 -9.04
CA GLU A 65 3.24 -7.41 -8.41
C GLU A 65 2.07 -6.46 -8.18
N ILE A 66 2.38 -5.25 -7.73
CA ILE A 66 1.37 -4.21 -7.52
C ILE A 66 0.71 -3.84 -8.84
N ALA A 67 1.51 -3.67 -9.88
CA ALA A 67 0.99 -3.35 -11.21
C ALA A 67 0.02 -4.43 -11.70
N ALA A 68 0.37 -5.69 -11.49
CA ALA A 68 -0.49 -6.81 -11.87
C ALA A 68 -1.81 -6.80 -11.08
N ILE A 69 -1.75 -6.55 -9.78
CA ILE A 69 -2.96 -6.50 -8.95
C ILE A 69 -3.89 -5.38 -9.40
N TRP A 70 -3.33 -4.24 -9.72
CA TRP A 70 -4.12 -3.08 -10.17
C TRP A 70 -4.49 -3.14 -11.65
N MET A 71 -3.96 -4.10 -12.40
CA MET A 71 -4.11 -4.17 -13.85
C MET A 71 -3.65 -2.87 -14.52
N GLN A 72 -2.52 -2.36 -14.06
CA GLN A 72 -1.94 -1.11 -14.56
C GLN A 72 -0.47 -1.33 -14.89
N SER A 73 0.11 -0.36 -15.59
CA SER A 73 1.53 -0.43 -15.93
C SER A 73 2.40 -0.12 -14.72
N ILE A 74 3.64 -0.56 -14.77
CA ILE A 74 4.66 -0.21 -13.78
C ILE A 74 4.81 1.32 -13.72
N PHE A 75 4.72 1.97 -14.86
CA PHE A 75 4.79 3.43 -14.95
C PHE A 75 3.70 4.09 -14.11
N SER A 76 2.47 3.57 -14.17
CA SER A 76 1.36 4.10 -13.36
C SER A 76 1.64 3.94 -11.87
N VAL A 77 2.18 2.80 -11.46
CA VAL A 77 2.54 2.58 -10.05
C VAL A 77 3.57 3.62 -9.59
N HIS A 78 4.57 3.89 -10.42
CA HIS A 78 5.58 4.92 -10.10
C HIS A 78 4.96 6.31 -9.95
N LYS A 79 3.96 6.63 -10.75
CA LYS A 79 3.25 7.91 -10.63
C LYS A 79 2.56 8.02 -9.28
N TYR A 80 1.92 6.96 -8.83
CA TYR A 80 1.30 6.94 -7.49
C TYR A 80 2.35 7.09 -6.40
N LYS A 81 3.49 6.44 -6.53
CA LYS A 81 4.59 6.61 -5.57
C LYS A 81 5.07 8.05 -5.50
N THR A 82 5.19 8.69 -6.66
CA THR A 82 5.58 10.09 -6.72
C THR A 82 4.59 10.98 -5.99
N ASN A 83 3.29 10.73 -6.19
CA ASN A 83 2.26 11.50 -5.51
C ASN A 83 2.31 11.31 -4.00
N ILE A 84 2.54 10.08 -3.54
CA ILE A 84 2.69 9.79 -2.12
C ILE A 84 3.88 10.56 -1.54
N ARG A 85 5.02 10.55 -2.23
CA ARG A 85 6.21 11.28 -1.77
C ARG A 85 5.92 12.77 -1.61
N LYS A 86 5.18 13.35 -2.54
CA LYS A 86 4.80 14.76 -2.46
C LYS A 86 3.92 15.03 -1.26
N LYS A 87 2.93 14.17 -1.02
CA LYS A 87 2.00 14.35 0.09
C LYS A 87 2.67 14.16 1.45
N LEU A 88 3.59 13.22 1.55
CA LEU A 88 4.31 12.94 2.79
C LEU A 88 5.53 13.82 2.96
N LYS A 89 5.91 14.59 1.93
CA LYS A 89 7.14 15.40 1.93
C LYS A 89 8.37 14.55 2.16
N THR A 90 8.38 13.35 1.56
CA THR A 90 9.49 12.43 1.65
C THR A 90 10.70 12.98 0.91
N PRO A 91 11.91 12.93 1.50
CA PRO A 91 13.10 13.39 0.80
C PRO A 91 13.29 12.62 -0.51
N GLU A 92 13.85 13.30 -1.50
CA GLU A 92 14.11 12.70 -2.80
C GLU A 92 15.03 11.48 -2.64
N GLY A 93 14.66 10.40 -3.32
CA GLY A 93 15.42 9.16 -3.26
C GLY A 93 15.17 8.30 -2.04
N ALA A 94 14.42 8.80 -1.06
CA ALA A 94 14.15 8.02 0.14
C ALA A 94 13.07 6.97 -0.12
N ASN A 95 13.19 5.83 0.57
CA ASN A 95 12.18 4.78 0.54
C ASN A 95 10.97 5.25 1.34
N ILE A 96 9.79 5.16 0.74
CA ILE A 96 8.55 5.64 1.35
C ILE A 96 8.27 4.94 2.68
N ILE A 97 8.37 3.62 2.71
CA ILE A 97 8.06 2.85 3.92
C ILE A 97 9.10 3.12 5.02
N ALA A 98 10.38 3.18 4.66
CA ALA A 98 11.42 3.52 5.63
C ALA A 98 11.18 4.91 6.24
N PHE A 99 10.78 5.87 5.40
CA PHE A 99 10.46 7.21 5.87
C PHE A 99 9.29 7.20 6.85
N LEU A 100 8.21 6.50 6.50
CA LEU A 100 7.03 6.39 7.36
C LEU A 100 7.39 5.76 8.69
N MET A 101 8.14 4.67 8.67
CA MET A 101 8.46 3.91 9.87
C MET A 101 9.41 4.66 10.81
N SER A 102 10.08 5.71 10.32
CA SER A 102 11.00 6.49 11.13
C SER A 102 10.33 7.68 11.81
N ALA A 103 9.03 7.88 11.60
CA ALA A 103 8.31 9.05 12.09
C ALA A 103 7.06 8.65 12.86
N PRO A 104 6.56 9.51 13.79
CA PRO A 104 5.27 9.25 14.41
C PRO A 104 4.19 9.18 13.33
N PRO A 105 3.14 8.36 13.53
CA PRO A 105 2.84 7.55 14.71
C PRO A 105 3.49 6.16 14.70
N PHE A 106 4.32 5.85 13.71
CA PHE A 106 4.85 4.50 13.56
C PHE A 106 6.09 4.24 14.42
N GLN A 107 6.68 5.28 14.92
CA GLN A 107 7.86 5.15 15.75
C GLN A 107 7.54 5.39 17.23
#